data_21725107af79c715cb4a5e6a7eaf3554
#
_entry.id   21725107af79c715cb4a5e6a7eaf3554
#
_cell.length_a   1.000
_cell.length_b   1.000
_cell.length_c   1.000
_cell.angle_alpha   90.00
_cell.angle_beta   90.00
_cell.angle_gamma   90.00
#
_symmetry.space_group_name_H-M   'P 1'
#
loop_
_entity.id
_entity.type
_entity.pdbx_description
1 polymer ?
#
loop_
_entity_poly.entity_id
_entity_poly.type
_entity_poly.pdbx_seq_one_letter_code
_entity_poly.pdbx_strand_id
1 'polypeptide(L)'
;YLKNLGVEYIILSSPFYSLSNHKYDTIYFNHVDPYFGVIEQTGTIKALDIKAPVHNVNGDKELNLLVFNPTTDKNLLGEDLRNINSWVWTDSDLVLASLVKKAHQKGLKVVLEVAPDVTSGAFFARENKEFKDWYLKDTVLDLSNKEVQNYFENSMKKWILGPDQTFKKNVYDDGIDGIRYVYYDDRNKEYIADITENLKQYKPDLLITGEFSNSFTKDIDDGVYDSGADYNIINNIIKYTVNTNPNYRINGVEFASKLNEIYNRYSSDRFNMTQLFIGSLDTDRIFSGMINANRVYDRNNQSNQYLNIRPDLYDGTAISKLKRVVSMQMMLPATPIIYYGDEKGMWGADSPRNRKPMLWDDYEPYDNETDDISKYKKVLRSLPDSVEVNEVQKFISYPVTSNKEIENHYRSLLKIRKEHKNLFKNGKLRILEVYSDGKTKGRVDAEIAAYLADQTRRAKLYQGRDYTPPKPNTDFISYEISLGNESIIVLVNNSTDSYPLNLNVPKMFGFYKNQLNPKENYAISERKIQVDVKPYEVKVLYS
;
A
#
# COMPACT_ATOMS: atom_id res chain seq x y z
N TYR A 1 -15.95 -0.16 -9.96
CA TYR A 1 -15.56 -1.05 -8.87
C TYR A 1 -14.82 -0.30 -7.77
N LEU A 2 -13.64 0.29 -8.03
CA LEU A 2 -12.78 0.95 -7.02
C LEU A 2 -13.53 2.05 -6.24
N LYS A 3 -14.29 2.91 -6.92
CA LYS A 3 -15.10 3.93 -6.24
C LYS A 3 -16.14 3.33 -5.30
N ASN A 4 -16.81 2.26 -5.75
CA ASN A 4 -17.79 1.54 -4.94
C ASN A 4 -17.15 0.76 -3.78
N LEU A 5 -15.89 0.37 -3.91
CA LEU A 5 -15.09 -0.21 -2.82
C LEU A 5 -14.80 0.83 -1.73
N GLY A 6 -14.68 2.10 -2.08
CA GLY A 6 -14.36 3.20 -1.18
C GLY A 6 -12.99 3.82 -1.42
N VAL A 7 -12.32 3.47 -2.52
CA VAL A 7 -11.03 4.06 -2.91
C VAL A 7 -11.24 5.52 -3.33
N GLU A 8 -10.30 6.39 -2.94
CA GLU A 8 -10.28 7.81 -3.33
C GLU A 8 -9.17 8.10 -4.35
N TYR A 9 -8.04 7.44 -4.27
CA TYR A 9 -6.88 7.61 -5.15
C TYR A 9 -6.47 6.29 -5.79
N ILE A 10 -6.06 6.37 -7.05
CA ILE A 10 -5.41 5.27 -7.77
C ILE A 10 -3.94 5.65 -7.93
N ILE A 11 -3.03 4.80 -7.48
CA ILE A 11 -1.61 4.92 -7.75
C ILE A 11 -1.29 3.98 -8.90
N LEU A 12 -0.84 4.53 -10.02
CA LEU A 12 -0.36 3.77 -11.16
C LEU A 12 1.15 3.63 -11.06
N SER A 13 1.63 2.39 -11.07
CA SER A 13 3.06 2.13 -11.28
C SER A 13 3.51 2.80 -12.58
N SER A 14 4.79 3.14 -12.69
CA SER A 14 5.34 3.91 -13.81
C SER A 14 4.75 3.47 -15.16
N PRO A 15 4.01 4.34 -15.86
CA PRO A 15 3.45 4.03 -17.18
C PRO A 15 4.37 4.41 -18.32
N PHE A 16 5.53 5.00 -18.01
CA PHE A 16 6.41 5.62 -18.98
C PHE A 16 7.12 4.61 -19.88
N TYR A 17 7.57 5.10 -21.01
CA TYR A 17 8.28 4.29 -21.99
C TYR A 17 9.55 3.67 -21.38
N SER A 18 9.61 2.35 -21.39
CA SER A 18 10.70 1.56 -20.83
C SER A 18 10.78 0.20 -21.49
N LEU A 19 11.99 -0.33 -21.62
CA LEU A 19 12.25 -1.66 -22.18
C LEU A 19 12.00 -2.79 -21.17
N SER A 20 11.94 -2.49 -19.89
CA SER A 20 11.72 -3.51 -18.87
C SER A 20 10.23 -3.74 -18.57
N ASN A 21 9.92 -4.91 -17.99
CA ASN A 21 8.57 -5.24 -17.58
C ASN A 21 8.11 -4.45 -16.33
N HIS A 22 9.05 -3.97 -15.50
CA HIS A 22 8.73 -3.21 -14.29
C HIS A 22 8.56 -1.71 -14.55
N LYS A 23 9.03 -1.18 -15.69
CA LYS A 23 8.85 0.20 -16.16
C LYS A 23 9.53 1.31 -15.35
N TYR A 24 10.32 0.99 -14.32
CA TYR A 24 11.01 2.01 -13.52
C TYR A 24 12.33 2.50 -14.12
N ASP A 25 12.91 1.76 -15.06
CA ASP A 25 14.05 2.17 -15.88
C ASP A 25 13.58 2.94 -17.11
N THR A 26 13.01 4.09 -16.88
CA THR A 26 12.34 4.93 -17.87
C THR A 26 13.34 5.42 -18.94
N ILE A 27 12.95 5.35 -20.20
CA ILE A 27 13.67 5.97 -21.31
C ILE A 27 13.20 7.42 -21.49
N TYR A 28 11.87 7.61 -21.56
CA TYR A 28 11.24 8.92 -21.74
C TYR A 28 10.20 9.18 -20.67
N PHE A 29 10.33 10.25 -19.90
CA PHE A 29 9.32 10.68 -18.93
C PHE A 29 8.17 11.47 -19.58
N ASN A 30 8.37 11.95 -20.79
CA ASN A 30 7.35 12.71 -21.53
C ASN A 30 6.43 11.84 -22.38
N HIS A 31 6.63 10.50 -22.41
CA HIS A 31 5.77 9.57 -23.13
C HIS A 31 5.41 8.34 -22.31
N VAL A 32 4.17 7.89 -22.49
CA VAL A 32 3.68 6.61 -22.02
C VAL A 32 4.20 5.49 -22.93
N ASP A 33 4.44 4.34 -22.33
CA ASP A 33 4.85 3.15 -23.08
C ASP A 33 3.78 2.77 -24.11
N PRO A 34 4.16 2.53 -25.38
CA PRO A 34 3.22 2.15 -26.45
C PRO A 34 2.40 0.89 -26.12
N TYR A 35 2.92 0.00 -25.27
CA TYR A 35 2.18 -1.18 -24.82
C TYR A 35 1.05 -0.86 -23.85
N PHE A 36 0.94 0.37 -23.35
CA PHE A 36 -0.16 0.80 -22.51
C PHE A 36 -1.51 0.81 -23.26
N GLY A 37 -1.49 1.03 -24.56
CA GLY A 37 -2.64 0.97 -25.44
C GLY A 37 -2.69 2.14 -26.42
N VAL A 38 -3.61 2.03 -27.37
CA VAL A 38 -3.88 3.06 -28.37
C VAL A 38 -5.39 3.36 -28.41
N ILE A 39 -5.75 4.56 -28.88
CA ILE A 39 -7.15 4.92 -29.13
C ILE A 39 -7.42 4.64 -30.61
N GLU A 40 -8.35 3.71 -30.88
CA GLU A 40 -8.81 3.49 -32.26
C GLU A 40 -9.59 4.71 -32.77
N GLN A 41 -9.65 4.87 -34.11
CA GLN A 41 -10.43 5.93 -34.77
C GLN A 41 -11.91 5.97 -34.35
N THR A 42 -12.44 4.86 -33.86
CA THR A 42 -13.80 4.74 -33.32
C THR A 42 -13.94 5.32 -31.90
N GLY A 43 -12.86 5.78 -31.27
CA GLY A 43 -12.83 6.19 -29.86
C GLY A 43 -12.80 5.03 -28.87
N THR A 44 -12.67 3.80 -29.32
CA THR A 44 -12.50 2.62 -28.49
C THR A 44 -11.02 2.46 -28.11
N ILE A 45 -10.76 2.21 -26.85
CA ILE A 45 -9.39 1.91 -26.40
C ILE A 45 -9.11 0.44 -26.67
N LYS A 46 -8.03 0.18 -27.40
CA LYS A 46 -7.55 -1.17 -27.69
C LYS A 46 -6.11 -1.29 -27.21
N ALA A 47 -5.80 -2.36 -26.50
CA ALA A 47 -4.41 -2.72 -26.27
C ALA A 47 -3.75 -3.09 -27.60
N LEU A 48 -2.52 -2.63 -27.81
CA LEU A 48 -1.74 -3.06 -28.96
C LEU A 48 -1.54 -4.58 -28.88
N ASP A 49 -1.99 -5.31 -29.92
CA ASP A 49 -1.73 -6.74 -30.05
C ASP A 49 -0.29 -6.94 -30.55
N ILE A 50 0.65 -6.76 -29.63
CA ILE A 50 2.07 -6.82 -29.96
C ILE A 50 2.51 -8.27 -29.90
N LYS A 51 2.64 -8.88 -31.05
CA LYS A 51 3.08 -10.27 -31.24
C LYS A 51 4.59 -10.47 -31.09
N ALA A 52 5.38 -9.41 -31.07
CA ALA A 52 6.83 -9.49 -31.01
C ALA A 52 7.36 -9.17 -29.62
N PRO A 53 8.35 -9.92 -29.11
CA PRO A 53 9.04 -9.51 -27.90
C PRO A 53 9.81 -8.21 -28.15
N VAL A 54 9.78 -7.32 -27.16
CA VAL A 54 10.36 -5.96 -27.15
C VAL A 54 11.85 -5.90 -27.57
N HIS A 55 12.52 -7.03 -27.56
CA HIS A 55 13.95 -7.12 -27.91
C HIS A 55 14.25 -7.11 -29.41
N ASN A 56 13.26 -7.08 -30.28
CA ASN A 56 13.46 -7.03 -31.71
C ASN A 56 13.19 -5.62 -32.25
N VAL A 57 14.11 -4.72 -31.94
CA VAL A 57 14.10 -3.29 -32.31
C VAL A 57 13.99 -3.07 -33.83
N ASN A 58 14.21 -4.11 -34.62
CA ASN A 58 14.21 -4.01 -36.08
C ASN A 58 12.90 -4.38 -36.77
N GLY A 59 11.85 -4.72 -36.02
CA GLY A 59 10.61 -5.28 -36.60
C GLY A 59 9.35 -4.43 -36.47
N ASP A 60 9.24 -3.53 -35.48
CA ASP A 60 8.02 -2.77 -35.23
C ASP A 60 8.21 -1.27 -35.45
N LYS A 61 7.55 -0.75 -36.47
CA LYS A 61 7.63 0.68 -36.81
C LYS A 61 7.12 1.58 -35.66
N GLU A 62 6.18 1.13 -34.89
CA GLU A 62 5.57 1.91 -33.80
C GLU A 62 6.46 2.00 -32.57
N LEU A 63 7.22 0.94 -32.25
CA LEU A 63 8.22 0.97 -31.17
C LEU A 63 9.44 1.82 -31.52
N ASN A 64 9.72 1.99 -32.80
CA ASN A 64 10.82 2.82 -33.27
C ASN A 64 10.51 4.33 -33.27
N LEU A 65 9.25 4.74 -33.06
CA LEU A 65 8.87 6.16 -33.09
C LEU A 65 9.52 6.98 -31.98
N LEU A 66 9.87 6.33 -30.87
CA LEU A 66 10.50 6.98 -29.72
C LEU A 66 12.03 6.79 -29.68
N VAL A 67 12.60 6.06 -30.62
CA VAL A 67 14.06 5.90 -30.74
C VAL A 67 14.69 7.22 -31.16
N PHE A 68 15.79 7.57 -30.53
CA PHE A 68 16.52 8.80 -30.81
C PHE A 68 17.21 8.72 -32.18
N ASN A 69 17.13 9.78 -32.96
CA ASN A 69 17.86 9.86 -34.24
C ASN A 69 19.35 10.15 -33.95
N PRO A 70 20.28 9.24 -34.26
CA PRO A 70 21.70 9.42 -33.93
C PRO A 70 22.38 10.58 -34.69
N THR A 71 21.73 11.14 -35.69
CA THR A 71 22.27 12.24 -36.50
C THR A 71 21.72 13.61 -36.13
N THR A 72 20.72 13.65 -35.23
CA THR A 72 20.10 14.91 -34.78
C THR A 72 19.87 14.83 -33.26
N ASP A 73 19.68 15.96 -32.62
CA ASP A 73 19.28 16.09 -31.22
C ASP A 73 17.78 15.80 -30.97
N LYS A 74 17.12 15.24 -31.97
CA LYS A 74 15.68 14.93 -31.95
C LYS A 74 15.42 13.44 -32.02
N ASN A 75 14.35 13.00 -31.37
CA ASN A 75 13.83 11.65 -31.57
C ASN A 75 13.15 11.49 -32.94
N LEU A 76 12.67 10.29 -33.26
CA LEU A 76 12.01 10.03 -34.54
C LEU A 76 10.66 10.75 -34.70
N LEU A 77 10.07 11.25 -33.62
CA LEU A 77 8.89 12.13 -33.63
C LEU A 77 9.25 13.58 -33.96
N GLY A 78 10.56 13.91 -34.08
CA GLY A 78 11.04 15.26 -34.30
C GLY A 78 11.11 16.14 -33.06
N GLU A 79 10.96 15.54 -31.85
CA GLU A 79 10.99 16.25 -30.59
C GLU A 79 12.43 16.50 -30.13
N ASP A 80 12.62 17.67 -29.58
CA ASP A 80 13.78 18.06 -28.79
C ASP A 80 13.42 17.96 -27.30
N LEU A 81 14.14 17.15 -26.52
CA LEU A 81 13.87 16.94 -25.10
C LEU A 81 14.07 18.20 -24.26
N ARG A 82 14.84 19.17 -24.76
CA ARG A 82 15.05 20.47 -24.11
C ARG A 82 13.92 21.47 -24.41
N ASN A 83 13.03 21.16 -25.35
CA ASN A 83 11.98 22.07 -25.80
C ASN A 83 10.59 21.44 -25.74
N ILE A 84 9.87 21.69 -24.65
CA ILE A 84 8.51 21.17 -24.42
C ILE A 84 7.54 21.55 -25.58
N ASN A 85 7.77 22.64 -26.30
CA ASN A 85 6.90 23.06 -27.40
C ASN A 85 7.05 22.17 -28.65
N SER A 86 8.10 21.34 -28.71
CA SER A 86 8.29 20.35 -29.76
C SER A 86 7.59 19.03 -29.45
N TRP A 87 7.13 18.82 -28.21
CA TRP A 87 6.57 17.54 -27.79
C TRP A 87 5.15 17.34 -28.28
N VAL A 88 4.88 16.13 -28.71
CA VAL A 88 3.57 15.71 -29.19
C VAL A 88 2.86 14.83 -28.14
N TRP A 89 1.58 14.63 -28.34
CA TRP A 89 0.80 13.64 -27.61
C TRP A 89 0.65 12.40 -28.50
N THR A 90 1.23 11.29 -28.09
CA THR A 90 1.08 10.00 -28.78
C THR A 90 -0.30 9.40 -28.44
N ASP A 91 -0.72 8.39 -29.21
CA ASP A 91 -1.96 7.68 -28.92
C ASP A 91 -1.95 7.04 -27.53
N SER A 92 -0.82 6.50 -27.09
CA SER A 92 -0.66 5.95 -25.73
C SER A 92 -0.74 7.02 -24.64
N ASP A 93 -0.18 8.21 -24.88
CA ASP A 93 -0.32 9.36 -23.99
C ASP A 93 -1.80 9.74 -23.83
N LEU A 94 -2.54 9.78 -24.93
CA LEU A 94 -3.98 10.09 -24.93
C LEU A 94 -4.81 9.01 -24.22
N VAL A 95 -4.39 7.75 -24.27
CA VAL A 95 -5.01 6.67 -23.47
C VAL A 95 -4.87 6.96 -21.98
N LEU A 96 -3.69 7.36 -21.50
CA LEU A 96 -3.49 7.71 -20.10
C LEU A 96 -4.36 8.93 -19.72
N ALA A 97 -4.34 10.00 -20.53
CA ALA A 97 -5.18 11.18 -20.29
C ALA A 97 -6.68 10.82 -20.24
N SER A 98 -7.13 9.94 -21.14
CA SER A 98 -8.52 9.44 -21.14
C SER A 98 -8.83 8.63 -19.88
N LEU A 99 -7.88 7.82 -19.39
CA LEU A 99 -8.03 7.08 -18.13
C LEU A 99 -8.18 8.05 -16.95
N VAL A 100 -7.32 9.06 -16.86
CA VAL A 100 -7.38 10.09 -15.81
C VAL A 100 -8.73 10.80 -15.83
N LYS A 101 -9.17 11.28 -17.00
CA LYS A 101 -10.48 11.91 -17.17
C LYS A 101 -11.64 11.01 -16.73
N LYS A 102 -11.62 9.74 -17.11
CA LYS A 102 -12.64 8.77 -16.69
C LYS A 102 -12.59 8.49 -15.19
N ALA A 103 -11.41 8.47 -14.59
CA ALA A 103 -11.24 8.35 -13.14
C ALA A 103 -11.88 9.55 -12.43
N HIS A 104 -11.61 10.78 -12.89
CA HIS A 104 -12.22 12.01 -12.37
C HIS A 104 -13.75 12.01 -12.49
N GLN A 105 -14.30 11.57 -13.62
CA GLN A 105 -15.76 11.40 -13.80
C GLN A 105 -16.38 10.44 -12.77
N LYS A 106 -15.60 9.48 -12.27
CA LYS A 106 -16.00 8.56 -11.21
C LYS A 106 -15.66 9.09 -9.81
N GLY A 107 -15.08 10.28 -9.68
CA GLY A 107 -14.63 10.87 -8.42
C GLY A 107 -13.43 10.15 -7.81
N LEU A 108 -12.57 9.61 -8.64
CA LEU A 108 -11.26 9.05 -8.28
C LEU A 108 -10.17 10.00 -8.72
N LYS A 109 -9.09 10.07 -7.98
CA LYS A 109 -7.86 10.80 -8.31
C LYS A 109 -6.77 9.84 -8.76
N VAL A 110 -5.82 10.33 -9.58
CA VAL A 110 -4.76 9.51 -10.17
C VAL A 110 -3.39 10.07 -9.80
N VAL A 111 -2.54 9.20 -9.27
CA VAL A 111 -1.15 9.47 -8.90
C VAL A 111 -0.25 8.58 -9.74
N LEU A 112 0.82 9.13 -10.31
CA LEU A 112 1.82 8.35 -11.03
C LEU A 112 3.04 8.05 -10.16
N GLU A 113 3.51 6.81 -10.18
CA GLU A 113 4.81 6.46 -9.63
C GLU A 113 5.93 6.81 -10.60
N VAL A 114 7.00 7.37 -10.10
CA VAL A 114 8.16 7.83 -10.88
C VAL A 114 9.45 7.55 -10.11
N ALA A 115 10.41 6.92 -10.79
CA ALA A 115 11.80 6.88 -10.35
C ALA A 115 12.56 8.00 -11.06
N PRO A 116 12.83 9.14 -10.41
CA PRO A 116 13.25 10.37 -11.13
C PRO A 116 14.64 10.29 -11.73
N ASP A 117 15.52 9.45 -11.19
CA ASP A 117 16.92 9.33 -11.58
C ASP A 117 17.29 7.94 -12.12
N VAL A 118 16.38 6.98 -12.10
CA VAL A 118 16.63 5.63 -12.64
C VAL A 118 16.12 5.54 -14.08
N THR A 119 17.00 5.27 -15.01
CA THR A 119 16.64 5.18 -16.43
C THR A 119 17.32 4.00 -17.12
N SER A 120 16.82 3.66 -18.32
CA SER A 120 17.55 2.85 -19.28
C SER A 120 18.59 3.69 -20.04
N GLY A 121 19.35 4.52 -19.33
CA GLY A 121 20.23 5.55 -19.87
C GLY A 121 21.29 5.07 -20.85
N ALA A 122 21.67 3.79 -20.73
CA ALA A 122 22.56 3.18 -21.70
C ALA A 122 22.08 3.35 -23.16
N PHE A 123 20.77 3.47 -23.34
CA PHE A 123 20.16 3.69 -24.65
C PHE A 123 20.40 5.11 -25.17
N PHE A 124 20.13 6.13 -24.35
CA PHE A 124 20.35 7.54 -24.70
C PHE A 124 21.82 7.88 -24.91
N ALA A 125 22.65 7.55 -23.91
CA ALA A 125 24.06 7.89 -23.94
C ALA A 125 24.85 7.17 -25.05
N ARG A 126 24.35 6.02 -25.50
CA ARG A 126 24.95 5.31 -26.64
C ARG A 126 24.59 5.91 -27.99
N GLU A 127 23.35 6.39 -28.12
CA GLU A 127 22.80 6.87 -29.37
C GLU A 127 23.10 8.35 -29.62
N ASN A 128 23.23 9.16 -28.56
CA ASN A 128 23.49 10.60 -28.74
C ASN A 128 24.50 11.17 -27.75
N LYS A 129 25.63 11.61 -28.26
CA LYS A 129 26.72 12.18 -27.47
C LYS A 129 26.35 13.50 -26.77
N GLU A 130 25.33 14.21 -27.26
CA GLU A 130 24.86 15.47 -26.67
C GLU A 130 24.21 15.31 -25.31
N PHE A 131 23.64 14.14 -25.02
CA PHE A 131 23.03 13.83 -23.72
C PHE A 131 23.95 13.08 -22.75
N LYS A 132 25.25 12.95 -23.10
CA LYS A 132 26.19 12.22 -22.26
C LYS A 132 26.34 12.84 -20.88
N ASP A 133 26.31 14.16 -20.79
CA ASP A 133 26.43 14.91 -19.55
C ASP A 133 25.16 14.91 -18.68
N TRP A 134 24.09 14.29 -19.18
CA TRP A 134 22.87 14.08 -18.40
C TRP A 134 22.99 12.94 -17.40
N TYR A 135 24.03 12.13 -17.47
CA TYR A 135 24.17 10.91 -16.69
C TYR A 135 25.40 10.94 -15.77
N LEU A 136 25.19 10.59 -14.50
CA LEU A 136 26.28 10.30 -13.55
C LEU A 136 26.94 8.96 -13.86
N LYS A 137 26.12 8.00 -14.30
CA LYS A 137 26.50 6.62 -14.70
C LYS A 137 25.59 6.19 -15.85
N ASP A 138 25.86 5.02 -16.39
CA ASP A 138 25.15 4.48 -17.57
C ASP A 138 23.62 4.49 -17.48
N THR A 139 23.05 4.49 -16.27
CA THR A 139 21.59 4.39 -16.04
C THR A 139 21.03 5.43 -15.06
N VAL A 140 21.86 6.28 -14.48
CA VAL A 140 21.46 7.24 -13.45
C VAL A 140 21.58 8.66 -13.99
N LEU A 141 20.45 9.36 -14.05
CA LEU A 141 20.40 10.77 -14.43
C LEU A 141 21.06 11.64 -13.35
N ASP A 142 21.75 12.66 -13.80
CA ASP A 142 22.31 13.69 -12.92
C ASP A 142 21.28 14.79 -12.67
N LEU A 143 20.53 14.66 -11.59
CA LEU A 143 19.56 15.68 -11.17
C LEU A 143 20.21 17.00 -10.72
N SER A 144 21.54 17.06 -10.58
CA SER A 144 22.25 18.33 -10.39
C SER A 144 22.37 19.13 -11.71
N ASN A 145 22.25 18.45 -12.85
CA ASN A 145 22.24 19.11 -14.16
C ASN A 145 20.92 19.83 -14.43
N LYS A 146 21.00 21.14 -14.68
CA LYS A 146 19.80 21.97 -14.88
C LYS A 146 18.97 21.59 -16.11
N GLU A 147 19.58 21.07 -17.16
CA GLU A 147 18.83 20.56 -18.32
C GLU A 147 18.02 19.33 -17.96
N VAL A 148 18.59 18.41 -17.15
CA VAL A 148 17.88 17.24 -16.65
C VAL A 148 16.72 17.61 -15.75
N GLN A 149 16.93 18.55 -14.82
CA GLN A 149 15.86 19.09 -13.99
C GLN A 149 14.73 19.64 -14.83
N ASN A 150 15.04 20.49 -15.80
CA ASN A 150 14.06 21.11 -16.70
C ASN A 150 13.31 20.08 -17.53
N TYR A 151 14.01 19.07 -18.04
CA TYR A 151 13.38 17.96 -18.79
C TYR A 151 12.40 17.19 -17.91
N PHE A 152 12.83 16.80 -16.70
CA PHE A 152 11.99 16.05 -15.77
C PHE A 152 10.79 16.88 -15.31
N GLU A 153 11.00 18.14 -14.91
CA GLU A 153 9.94 19.06 -14.50
C GLU A 153 8.92 19.26 -15.63
N ASN A 154 9.38 19.53 -16.84
CA ASN A 154 8.51 19.69 -18.01
C ASN A 154 7.73 18.42 -18.34
N SER A 155 8.36 17.24 -18.16
CA SER A 155 7.65 15.98 -18.33
C SER A 155 6.52 15.82 -17.33
N MET A 156 6.77 16.10 -16.06
CA MET A 156 5.72 16.04 -15.04
C MET A 156 4.65 17.13 -15.26
N LYS A 157 5.04 18.32 -15.68
CA LYS A 157 4.11 19.39 -16.04
C LYS A 157 3.18 18.97 -17.18
N LYS A 158 3.69 18.27 -18.22
CA LYS A 158 2.86 17.72 -19.30
C LYS A 158 1.72 16.85 -18.73
N TRP A 159 2.04 15.95 -17.80
CA TRP A 159 1.06 15.05 -17.19
C TRP A 159 0.09 15.76 -16.23
N ILE A 160 0.55 16.77 -15.50
CA ILE A 160 -0.27 17.56 -14.58
C ILE A 160 -1.30 18.40 -15.32
N LEU A 161 -0.92 18.98 -16.46
CA LEU A 161 -1.79 19.86 -17.25
C LEU A 161 -2.71 19.11 -18.21
N GLY A 162 -2.32 17.91 -18.63
CA GLY A 162 -3.02 17.11 -19.63
C GLY A 162 -2.94 17.68 -21.05
N PRO A 163 -3.60 17.03 -22.02
CA PRO A 163 -3.58 17.48 -23.43
C PRO A 163 -4.06 18.89 -23.68
N ASP A 164 -5.01 19.38 -22.90
CA ASP A 164 -5.52 20.77 -23.00
C ASP A 164 -4.51 21.81 -22.50
N GLN A 165 -3.42 21.38 -21.86
CA GLN A 165 -2.36 22.18 -21.25
C GLN A 165 -2.88 23.30 -20.31
N THR A 166 -4.11 23.15 -19.83
CA THR A 166 -4.75 24.09 -18.93
C THR A 166 -5.28 23.36 -17.71
N PHE A 167 -4.80 23.75 -16.53
CA PHE A 167 -5.41 23.30 -15.29
C PHE A 167 -6.78 23.95 -15.13
N LYS A 168 -7.81 23.22 -15.46
CA LYS A 168 -9.19 23.62 -15.16
C LYS A 168 -9.56 23.11 -13.77
N LYS A 169 -9.65 23.99 -12.82
CA LYS A 169 -10.02 23.70 -11.42
C LYS A 169 -11.39 23.01 -11.27
N ASN A 170 -12.10 22.81 -12.36
CA ASN A 170 -13.44 22.26 -12.41
C ASN A 170 -13.50 21.01 -13.28
N VAL A 171 -13.67 19.96 -12.59
CA VAL A 171 -14.56 18.84 -12.76
C VAL A 171 -14.06 17.66 -13.57
N TYR A 172 -13.41 17.73 -14.68
CA TYR A 172 -13.02 16.52 -15.45
C TYR A 172 -11.82 16.81 -16.33
N ASP A 173 -10.79 17.38 -15.70
CA ASP A 173 -9.50 17.51 -16.37
C ASP A 173 -8.89 16.11 -16.62
N ASP A 174 -7.98 16.04 -17.54
CA ASP A 174 -7.24 14.84 -17.93
C ASP A 174 -5.78 14.85 -17.42
N GLY A 175 -5.47 15.77 -16.51
CA GLY A 175 -4.19 15.86 -15.82
C GLY A 175 -4.16 15.11 -14.50
N ILE A 176 -3.01 14.54 -14.15
CA ILE A 176 -2.82 13.75 -12.92
C ILE A 176 -2.95 14.59 -11.64
N ASP A 177 -3.26 13.92 -10.53
CA ASP A 177 -3.48 14.56 -9.22
C ASP A 177 -2.29 14.44 -8.27
N GLY A 178 -1.29 13.67 -8.63
CA GLY A 178 -0.12 13.52 -7.77
C GLY A 178 1.00 12.73 -8.39
N ILE A 179 2.13 12.76 -7.71
CA ILE A 179 3.35 12.05 -8.06
C ILE A 179 3.82 11.28 -6.82
N ARG A 180 4.16 10.03 -7.02
CA ARG A 180 4.81 9.20 -6.00
C ARG A 180 6.24 8.91 -6.44
N TYR A 181 7.20 9.51 -5.75
CA TYR A 181 8.60 9.24 -6.01
C TYR A 181 9.00 7.91 -5.36
N VAL A 182 9.61 7.03 -6.17
CA VAL A 182 10.16 5.74 -5.73
C VAL A 182 11.67 5.72 -5.94
N TYR A 183 12.38 4.85 -5.22
CA TYR A 183 13.85 4.75 -5.26
C TYR A 183 14.57 6.06 -4.92
N TYR A 184 14.09 6.71 -3.88
CA TYR A 184 14.62 7.99 -3.42
C TYR A 184 16.05 7.86 -2.87
N ASP A 185 16.94 8.70 -3.40
CA ASP A 185 18.30 8.90 -2.88
C ASP A 185 18.36 10.27 -2.18
N ASP A 186 18.85 10.30 -0.93
CA ASP A 186 18.98 11.54 -0.15
C ASP A 186 19.81 12.62 -0.87
N ARG A 187 20.70 12.22 -1.79
CA ARG A 187 21.49 13.16 -2.62
C ARG A 187 20.62 14.01 -3.55
N ASN A 188 19.48 13.52 -3.94
CA ASN A 188 18.56 14.18 -4.90
C ASN A 188 17.47 14.99 -4.20
N LYS A 189 17.46 15.01 -2.87
CA LYS A 189 16.41 15.62 -2.07
C LYS A 189 16.19 17.10 -2.39
N GLU A 190 17.26 17.87 -2.47
CA GLU A 190 17.20 19.30 -2.76
C GLU A 190 16.60 19.56 -4.13
N TYR A 191 17.03 18.82 -5.15
CA TYR A 191 16.52 18.96 -6.52
C TYR A 191 15.04 18.54 -6.64
N ILE A 192 14.67 17.48 -5.93
CA ILE A 192 13.26 17.03 -5.88
C ILE A 192 12.39 18.07 -5.18
N ALA A 193 12.91 18.73 -4.13
CA ALA A 193 12.21 19.81 -3.45
C ALA A 193 11.93 21.00 -4.39
N ASP A 194 12.95 21.48 -5.12
CA ASP A 194 12.84 22.56 -6.08
C ASP A 194 11.82 22.23 -7.19
N ILE A 195 11.92 21.02 -7.77
CA ILE A 195 10.99 20.57 -8.80
C ILE A 195 9.56 20.51 -8.25
N THR A 196 9.38 19.99 -7.04
CA THR A 196 8.08 19.87 -6.39
C THR A 196 7.45 21.24 -6.17
N GLU A 197 8.22 22.22 -5.67
CA GLU A 197 7.76 23.60 -5.48
C GLU A 197 7.29 24.21 -6.79
N ASN A 198 8.08 24.05 -7.86
CA ASN A 198 7.72 24.53 -9.20
C ASN A 198 6.44 23.86 -9.71
N LEU A 199 6.30 22.55 -9.57
CA LEU A 199 5.11 21.82 -10.02
C LEU A 199 3.85 22.23 -9.25
N LYS A 200 3.95 22.49 -7.95
CA LYS A 200 2.83 22.98 -7.12
C LYS A 200 2.36 24.38 -7.52
N GLN A 201 3.17 25.17 -8.23
CA GLN A 201 2.70 26.44 -8.81
C GLN A 201 1.65 26.23 -9.90
N TYR A 202 1.72 25.14 -10.66
CA TYR A 202 0.73 24.79 -11.68
C TYR A 202 -0.52 24.13 -11.08
N LYS A 203 -0.34 23.28 -10.06
CA LYS A 203 -1.43 22.56 -9.35
C LYS A 203 -1.15 22.60 -7.85
N PRO A 204 -1.67 23.60 -7.11
CA PRO A 204 -1.37 23.79 -5.69
C PRO A 204 -1.79 22.61 -4.79
N ASP A 205 -2.79 21.82 -5.20
CA ASP A 205 -3.27 20.62 -4.51
C ASP A 205 -2.66 19.32 -5.07
N LEU A 206 -1.57 19.42 -5.83
CA LEU A 206 -0.82 18.26 -6.32
C LEU A 206 -0.29 17.44 -5.12
N LEU A 207 -0.69 16.19 -5.03
CA LEU A 207 -0.21 15.28 -4.00
C LEU A 207 1.20 14.81 -4.34
N ILE A 208 2.15 15.09 -3.45
CA ILE A 208 3.51 14.56 -3.55
C ILE A 208 3.75 13.57 -2.43
N THR A 209 4.13 12.36 -2.81
CA THR A 209 4.40 11.28 -1.86
C THR A 209 5.65 10.49 -2.26
N GLY A 210 6.23 9.76 -1.33
CA GLY A 210 7.46 9.02 -1.58
C GLY A 210 7.56 7.71 -0.79
N GLU A 211 8.57 6.94 -1.15
CA GLU A 211 9.00 5.75 -0.42
C GLU A 211 10.31 6.07 0.31
N PHE A 212 10.37 5.67 1.57
CA PHE A 212 11.51 5.97 2.43
C PHE A 212 12.03 4.71 3.12
N SER A 213 13.34 4.61 3.20
CA SER A 213 14.01 3.57 4.00
C SER A 213 14.10 3.94 5.48
N ASN A 214 13.99 5.23 5.79
CA ASN A 214 14.04 5.81 7.13
C ASN A 214 12.89 6.78 7.37
N SER A 215 12.88 7.42 8.53
CA SER A 215 11.85 8.43 8.84
C SER A 215 11.89 9.60 7.86
N PHE A 216 10.73 9.98 7.35
CA PHE A 216 10.51 11.10 6.41
C PHE A 216 9.94 12.36 7.09
N THR A 217 9.96 12.43 8.42
CA THR A 217 9.37 13.57 9.16
C THR A 217 9.95 14.90 8.73
N LYS A 218 11.27 14.97 8.56
CA LYS A 218 11.92 16.19 8.10
C LYS A 218 11.47 16.61 6.69
N ASP A 219 11.28 15.65 5.81
CA ASP A 219 10.87 15.92 4.42
C ASP A 219 9.45 16.46 4.34
N ILE A 220 8.58 16.04 5.25
CA ILE A 220 7.24 16.63 5.41
C ILE A 220 7.33 18.01 6.03
N ASP A 221 8.18 18.20 7.06
CA ASP A 221 8.34 19.50 7.73
C ASP A 221 8.95 20.55 6.79
N ASP A 222 9.85 20.13 5.92
CA ASP A 222 10.43 20.97 4.86
C ASP A 222 9.45 21.22 3.68
N GLY A 223 8.25 20.61 3.69
CA GLY A 223 7.22 20.81 2.66
C GLY A 223 7.46 20.08 1.34
N VAL A 224 8.45 19.18 1.28
CA VAL A 224 8.81 18.44 0.07
C VAL A 224 7.75 17.38 -0.25
N TYR A 225 7.25 16.70 0.77
CA TYR A 225 6.26 15.63 0.65
C TYR A 225 5.02 15.90 1.49
N ASP A 226 3.86 15.52 0.96
CA ASP A 226 2.59 15.58 1.66
C ASP A 226 2.33 14.30 2.48
N SER A 227 2.92 13.18 2.07
CA SER A 227 2.86 11.90 2.79
C SER A 227 3.99 10.96 2.34
N GLY A 228 4.21 9.88 3.08
CA GLY A 228 5.25 8.93 2.73
C GLY A 228 5.02 7.51 3.26
N ALA A 229 5.58 6.55 2.54
CA ALA A 229 5.58 5.15 2.92
C ALA A 229 6.92 4.78 3.56
N ASP A 230 6.88 4.32 4.81
CA ASP A 230 8.03 3.73 5.49
C ASP A 230 7.93 2.20 5.45
N TYR A 231 8.75 1.58 4.61
CA TYR A 231 8.74 0.13 4.42
C TYR A 231 9.17 -0.66 5.66
N ASN A 232 10.00 -0.09 6.50
CA ASN A 232 10.68 -0.86 7.53
C ASN A 232 9.87 -1.05 8.80
N ILE A 233 8.83 -0.26 9.03
CA ILE A 233 8.33 -0.09 10.38
C ILE A 233 6.95 -0.72 10.59
N ILE A 234 5.91 -0.25 9.87
CA ILE A 234 4.53 -0.66 10.21
C ILE A 234 4.11 -1.94 9.46
N ASN A 235 4.52 -2.06 8.21
CA ASN A 235 4.11 -3.17 7.36
C ASN A 235 4.58 -4.53 7.90
N ASN A 236 5.78 -4.57 8.43
CA ASN A 236 6.33 -5.79 9.00
C ASN A 236 5.70 -6.13 10.35
N ILE A 237 5.46 -5.14 11.21
CA ILE A 237 4.90 -5.38 12.54
C ILE A 237 3.52 -6.04 12.43
N ILE A 238 2.63 -5.47 11.62
CA ILE A 238 1.24 -5.96 11.49
C ILE A 238 1.19 -7.41 11.01
N LYS A 239 1.93 -7.75 9.97
CA LYS A 239 1.95 -9.10 9.40
C LYS A 239 2.44 -10.16 10.40
N TYR A 240 3.46 -9.82 11.18
CA TYR A 240 4.05 -10.75 12.15
C TYR A 240 3.19 -11.01 13.38
N THR A 241 2.18 -10.20 13.66
CA THR A 241 1.25 -10.45 14.78
C THR A 241 0.47 -11.74 14.65
N VAL A 242 0.24 -12.21 13.42
CA VAL A 242 -0.47 -13.46 13.12
C VAL A 242 0.45 -14.59 12.67
N ASN A 243 1.77 -14.39 12.73
CA ASN A 243 2.75 -15.42 12.40
C ASN A 243 2.65 -16.58 13.40
N THR A 244 2.68 -17.81 12.89
CA THR A 244 2.56 -19.01 13.73
C THR A 244 3.90 -19.56 14.21
N ASN A 245 5.01 -19.06 13.67
CA ASN A 245 6.34 -19.39 14.15
C ASN A 245 6.73 -18.47 15.30
N PRO A 246 6.97 -19.01 16.52
CA PRO A 246 7.31 -18.21 17.69
C PRO A 246 8.57 -17.32 17.51
N ASN A 247 9.50 -17.74 16.66
CA ASN A 247 10.74 -16.98 16.41
C ASN A 247 10.51 -15.68 15.60
N TYR A 248 9.40 -15.59 14.89
CA TYR A 248 9.06 -14.45 14.05
C TYR A 248 7.83 -13.69 14.56
N ARG A 249 7.01 -14.34 15.40
CA ARG A 249 5.78 -13.75 15.89
C ARG A 249 6.05 -12.53 16.75
N ILE A 250 5.37 -11.44 16.44
CA ILE A 250 5.29 -10.25 17.29
C ILE A 250 4.05 -10.40 18.15
N ASN A 251 4.23 -10.51 19.45
CA ASN A 251 3.12 -10.59 20.39
C ASN A 251 2.49 -9.21 20.67
N GLY A 252 1.36 -9.20 21.41
CA GLY A 252 0.63 -7.95 21.67
C GLY A 252 1.42 -6.90 22.44
N VAL A 253 2.29 -7.32 23.37
CA VAL A 253 3.14 -6.41 24.14
C VAL A 253 4.24 -5.81 23.26
N GLU A 254 4.88 -6.63 22.43
CA GLU A 254 5.88 -6.17 21.47
C GLU A 254 5.27 -5.26 20.40
N PHE A 255 4.06 -5.58 19.94
CA PHE A 255 3.32 -4.73 19.01
C PHE A 255 3.06 -3.35 19.63
N ALA A 256 2.55 -3.32 20.87
CA ALA A 256 2.30 -2.09 21.59
C ALA A 256 3.57 -1.24 21.76
N SER A 257 4.68 -1.87 22.14
CA SER A 257 5.98 -1.19 22.29
C SER A 257 6.48 -0.61 20.96
N LYS A 258 6.49 -1.42 19.91
CA LYS A 258 6.94 -0.99 18.57
C LYS A 258 6.06 0.09 17.97
N LEU A 259 4.74 -0.03 18.11
CA LEU A 259 3.80 0.99 17.60
C LEU A 259 3.97 2.31 18.35
N ASN A 260 4.16 2.28 19.68
CA ASN A 260 4.45 3.48 20.46
C ASN A 260 5.78 4.13 20.04
N GLU A 261 6.83 3.35 19.82
CA GLU A 261 8.11 3.87 19.34
C GLU A 261 7.95 4.61 18.02
N ILE A 262 7.23 4.00 17.07
CA ILE A 262 6.97 4.59 15.75
C ILE A 262 6.12 5.86 15.90
N TYR A 263 5.03 5.78 16.65
CA TYR A 263 4.12 6.91 16.86
C TYR A 263 4.82 8.10 17.50
N ASN A 264 5.69 7.86 18.46
CA ASN A 264 6.49 8.90 19.10
C ASN A 264 7.57 9.48 18.17
N ARG A 265 8.13 8.66 17.27
CA ARG A 265 9.12 9.11 16.29
C ARG A 265 8.51 10.08 15.28
N TYR A 266 7.30 9.80 14.81
CA TYR A 266 6.60 10.62 13.82
C TYR A 266 5.82 11.80 14.42
N SER A 267 5.56 11.84 15.72
CA SER A 267 4.52 12.66 16.35
C SER A 267 3.10 12.29 15.87
N SER A 268 2.06 12.75 16.58
CA SER A 268 0.68 12.40 16.21
C SER A 268 0.28 12.91 14.81
N ASP A 269 0.68 14.13 14.48
CA ASP A 269 0.25 14.80 13.26
C ASP A 269 0.97 14.25 12.02
N ARG A 270 2.22 13.81 12.18
CA ARG A 270 3.03 13.21 11.11
C ARG A 270 2.71 11.74 10.90
N PHE A 271 2.35 11.03 11.95
CA PHE A 271 1.93 9.63 11.84
C PHE A 271 0.69 9.49 10.93
N ASN A 272 -0.24 10.43 10.99
CA ASN A 272 -1.44 10.42 10.14
C ASN A 272 -1.10 10.62 8.64
N MET A 273 0.09 11.13 8.33
CA MET A 273 0.61 11.30 6.96
C MET A 273 1.37 10.08 6.46
N THR A 274 1.56 9.03 7.29
CA THR A 274 2.19 7.78 6.84
C THR A 274 1.27 6.99 5.93
N GLN A 275 1.87 6.33 4.93
CA GLN A 275 1.19 5.38 4.07
C GLN A 275 1.44 3.96 4.56
N LEU A 276 0.37 3.20 4.77
CA LEU A 276 0.40 1.82 5.22
C LEU A 276 0.02 0.87 4.11
N PHE A 277 0.92 -0.01 3.73
CA PHE A 277 0.62 -1.12 2.83
C PHE A 277 1.10 -2.44 3.44
N ILE A 278 0.41 -3.53 3.15
CA ILE A 278 0.72 -4.89 3.62
C ILE A 278 1.12 -5.83 2.48
N GLY A 279 0.93 -5.39 1.26
CA GLY A 279 1.37 -6.02 0.03
C GLY A 279 1.74 -4.97 -1.00
N SER A 280 2.68 -5.27 -1.88
CA SER A 280 3.12 -4.40 -2.97
C SER A 280 3.60 -5.22 -4.16
N LEU A 281 4.00 -4.52 -5.22
CA LEU A 281 4.62 -5.17 -6.38
C LEU A 281 5.99 -5.81 -6.07
N ASP A 282 6.65 -5.40 -4.98
CA ASP A 282 7.97 -5.87 -4.55
C ASP A 282 7.90 -6.86 -3.39
N THR A 283 6.72 -7.21 -2.93
CA THR A 283 6.51 -8.17 -1.85
C THR A 283 5.57 -9.28 -2.29
N ASP A 284 5.58 -10.37 -1.54
CA ASP A 284 4.53 -11.38 -1.68
C ASP A 284 3.16 -10.76 -1.45
N ARG A 285 2.15 -11.27 -2.15
CA ARG A 285 0.77 -10.91 -1.85
C ARG A 285 0.43 -11.33 -0.43
N ILE A 286 -0.26 -10.46 0.28
CA ILE A 286 -0.56 -10.67 1.70
C ILE A 286 -1.28 -12.01 1.95
N PHE A 287 -2.15 -12.46 1.05
CA PHE A 287 -2.85 -13.72 1.23
C PHE A 287 -1.90 -14.93 1.17
N SER A 288 -0.90 -14.93 0.27
CA SER A 288 0.17 -15.93 0.27
C SER A 288 0.93 -15.97 1.60
N GLY A 289 1.21 -14.79 2.18
CA GLY A 289 1.80 -14.69 3.50
C GLY A 289 0.92 -15.30 4.60
N MET A 290 -0.40 -15.11 4.52
CA MET A 290 -1.33 -15.69 5.50
C MET A 290 -1.48 -17.20 5.39
N ILE A 291 -1.42 -17.73 4.18
CA ILE A 291 -1.39 -19.16 3.90
C ILE A 291 -0.12 -19.79 4.50
N ASN A 292 1.01 -19.11 4.39
CA ASN A 292 2.32 -19.57 4.86
C ASN A 292 2.78 -18.82 6.11
N ALA A 293 1.90 -18.62 7.07
CA ALA A 293 2.11 -17.77 8.24
C ALA A 293 3.18 -18.26 9.23
N ASN A 294 3.88 -19.35 8.95
CA ASN A 294 4.99 -19.87 9.76
C ASN A 294 6.37 -19.40 9.29
N ARG A 295 6.44 -18.49 8.31
CA ARG A 295 7.68 -18.07 7.63
C ARG A 295 7.98 -16.60 7.82
N VAL A 296 9.17 -16.20 7.40
CA VAL A 296 9.54 -14.80 7.20
C VAL A 296 8.77 -14.27 6.00
N TYR A 297 8.17 -13.10 6.14
CA TYR A 297 7.57 -12.39 5.01
C TYR A 297 8.68 -11.71 4.24
N ASP A 298 8.94 -12.23 3.07
CA ASP A 298 10.13 -11.90 2.32
C ASP A 298 9.91 -10.74 1.34
N ARG A 299 10.94 -9.91 1.23
CA ARG A 299 11.07 -8.85 0.23
C ARG A 299 11.97 -9.28 -0.94
N ASN A 300 12.84 -10.25 -0.74
CA ASN A 300 13.93 -10.62 -1.64
C ASN A 300 13.86 -12.10 -2.06
N ASN A 301 12.73 -12.52 -2.51
CA ASN A 301 12.54 -13.65 -3.39
C ASN A 301 13.47 -14.85 -3.33
N GLN A 302 12.98 -15.85 -2.66
CA GLN A 302 13.38 -17.22 -3.01
C GLN A 302 12.12 -18.04 -3.24
N SER A 303 11.79 -18.31 -4.48
CA SER A 303 10.57 -18.98 -4.96
C SER A 303 10.26 -20.32 -4.30
N ASN A 304 11.23 -20.93 -3.65
CA ASN A 304 11.11 -22.19 -2.91
C ASN A 304 10.70 -22.01 -1.44
N GLN A 305 10.48 -20.81 -0.96
CA GLN A 305 10.04 -20.57 0.42
C GLN A 305 8.56 -20.90 0.65
N TYR A 306 7.73 -20.83 -0.38
CA TYR A 306 6.30 -21.09 -0.29
C TYR A 306 5.97 -22.50 -0.77
N LEU A 307 5.87 -23.42 0.19
CA LEU A 307 5.45 -24.80 -0.08
C LEU A 307 3.94 -24.94 -0.15
N ASN A 308 3.19 -24.03 0.49
CA ASN A 308 1.74 -24.07 0.54
C ASN A 308 1.19 -22.89 -0.27
N ILE A 309 0.65 -23.19 -1.42
CA ILE A 309 0.14 -22.21 -2.37
C ILE A 309 -1.36 -22.38 -2.64
N ARG A 310 -1.99 -23.33 -1.97
CA ARG A 310 -3.39 -23.71 -2.18
C ARG A 310 -4.32 -23.00 -1.19
N PRO A 311 -4.98 -21.92 -1.58
CA PRO A 311 -5.92 -21.20 -0.71
C PRO A 311 -7.18 -22.04 -0.40
N ASP A 312 -7.56 -22.96 -1.25
CA ASP A 312 -8.73 -23.83 -1.11
C ASP A 312 -8.61 -24.89 -0.01
N LEU A 313 -7.38 -25.24 0.38
CA LEU A 313 -7.11 -26.21 1.44
C LEU A 313 -7.11 -25.61 2.85
N TYR A 314 -7.22 -24.29 2.95
CA TYR A 314 -7.16 -23.61 4.23
C TYR A 314 -8.56 -23.32 4.74
N ASP A 315 -8.96 -24.01 5.74
CA ASP A 315 -10.22 -24.02 6.49
C ASP A 315 -10.63 -22.67 7.13
N GLY A 316 -10.38 -21.58 6.44
CA GLY A 316 -10.67 -20.22 6.91
C GLY A 316 -9.61 -19.62 7.85
N THR A 317 -8.59 -20.38 8.28
CA THR A 317 -7.57 -19.83 9.18
C THR A 317 -6.74 -18.74 8.50
N ALA A 318 -6.39 -18.90 7.22
CA ALA A 318 -5.69 -17.90 6.44
C ALA A 318 -6.55 -16.65 6.23
N ILE A 319 -7.84 -16.81 5.96
CA ILE A 319 -8.81 -15.71 5.84
C ILE A 319 -8.95 -14.98 7.17
N SER A 320 -9.05 -15.71 8.28
CA SER A 320 -9.11 -15.13 9.62
C SER A 320 -7.86 -14.31 9.95
N LYS A 321 -6.65 -14.80 9.62
CA LYS A 321 -5.41 -14.04 9.77
C LYS A 321 -5.41 -12.79 8.90
N LEU A 322 -5.81 -12.91 7.63
CA LEU A 322 -5.90 -11.79 6.70
C LEU A 322 -6.83 -10.70 7.23
N LYS A 323 -8.02 -11.07 7.71
CA LYS A 323 -8.97 -10.11 8.28
C LYS A 323 -8.39 -9.34 9.46
N ARG A 324 -7.65 -10.00 10.36
CA ARG A 324 -6.99 -9.32 11.49
C ARG A 324 -5.92 -8.33 11.01
N VAL A 325 -5.07 -8.75 10.09
CA VAL A 325 -4.01 -7.89 9.52
C VAL A 325 -4.60 -6.69 8.78
N VAL A 326 -5.59 -6.92 7.91
CA VAL A 326 -6.28 -5.86 7.18
C VAL A 326 -7.00 -4.90 8.11
N SER A 327 -7.64 -5.41 9.16
CA SER A 327 -8.31 -4.55 10.15
C SER A 327 -7.31 -3.63 10.87
N MET A 328 -6.13 -4.14 11.23
CA MET A 328 -5.08 -3.30 11.82
C MET A 328 -4.57 -2.26 10.82
N GLN A 329 -4.31 -2.63 9.55
CA GLN A 329 -3.92 -1.69 8.51
C GLN A 329 -4.96 -0.58 8.33
N MET A 330 -6.22 -0.95 8.20
CA MET A 330 -7.31 -0.02 7.89
C MET A 330 -7.73 0.85 9.08
N MET A 331 -7.52 0.37 10.31
CA MET A 331 -7.99 1.05 11.51
C MET A 331 -6.91 1.80 12.27
N LEU A 332 -5.70 1.91 11.75
CA LEU A 332 -4.70 2.87 12.24
C LEU A 332 -4.94 4.26 11.62
N PRO A 333 -4.60 5.36 12.35
CA PRO A 333 -4.74 6.73 11.84
C PRO A 333 -3.61 7.09 10.86
N ALA A 334 -3.52 6.34 9.80
CA ALA A 334 -2.58 6.49 8.70
C ALA A 334 -3.32 6.23 7.38
N THR A 335 -2.72 6.50 6.23
CA THR A 335 -3.34 6.30 4.92
C THR A 335 -3.11 4.87 4.43
N PRO A 336 -4.12 4.00 4.41
CA PRO A 336 -3.94 2.64 3.90
C PRO A 336 -3.81 2.63 2.39
N ILE A 337 -2.85 1.85 1.90
CA ILE A 337 -2.69 1.52 0.49
C ILE A 337 -3.04 0.05 0.28
N ILE A 338 -3.95 -0.22 -0.64
CA ILE A 338 -4.35 -1.57 -1.04
C ILE A 338 -3.61 -1.92 -2.32
N TYR A 339 -2.83 -2.98 -2.31
CA TYR A 339 -2.29 -3.54 -3.52
C TYR A 339 -3.43 -4.22 -4.31
N TYR A 340 -3.57 -3.91 -5.60
CA TYR A 340 -4.71 -4.38 -6.41
C TYR A 340 -4.89 -5.89 -6.30
N GLY A 341 -6.13 -6.33 -6.10
CA GLY A 341 -6.49 -7.74 -6.00
C GLY A 341 -6.29 -8.37 -4.61
N ASP A 342 -5.60 -7.72 -3.67
CA ASP A 342 -5.54 -8.21 -2.29
C ASP A 342 -6.94 -8.21 -1.66
N GLU A 343 -7.78 -7.24 -2.01
CA GLU A 343 -9.18 -7.16 -1.60
C GLU A 343 -10.08 -8.23 -2.24
N LYS A 344 -9.60 -8.90 -3.28
CA LYS A 344 -10.23 -10.05 -3.91
C LYS A 344 -9.71 -11.39 -3.39
N GLY A 345 -8.70 -11.36 -2.52
CA GLY A 345 -8.02 -12.53 -2.03
C GLY A 345 -7.09 -13.15 -3.07
N MET A 346 -6.54 -12.35 -3.97
CA MET A 346 -5.51 -12.82 -4.89
C MET A 346 -4.27 -13.27 -4.11
N TRP A 347 -3.65 -14.34 -4.59
CA TRP A 347 -2.40 -14.86 -4.06
C TRP A 347 -1.29 -14.83 -5.11
N GLY A 348 -0.08 -14.99 -4.71
CA GLY A 348 1.14 -15.03 -5.53
C GLY A 348 2.32 -14.63 -4.68
N ALA A 349 3.31 -15.52 -4.63
CA ALA A 349 4.61 -15.21 -4.08
C ALA A 349 5.49 -14.70 -5.21
N ASP A 350 6.43 -13.85 -4.87
CA ASP A 350 7.50 -13.42 -5.76
C ASP A 350 7.10 -12.85 -7.14
N SER A 351 7.88 -11.91 -7.63
CA SER A 351 7.75 -11.43 -9.00
C SER A 351 8.16 -12.55 -10.00
N PRO A 352 7.40 -12.78 -11.08
CA PRO A 352 6.23 -11.99 -11.54
C PRO A 352 4.87 -12.48 -11.01
N ARG A 353 4.80 -13.50 -10.17
CA ARG A 353 3.55 -14.15 -9.76
C ARG A 353 2.66 -13.28 -8.86
N ASN A 354 3.28 -12.39 -8.07
CA ASN A 354 2.57 -11.38 -7.29
C ASN A 354 1.94 -10.28 -8.16
N ARG A 355 2.28 -10.20 -9.47
CA ARG A 355 1.82 -9.18 -10.44
C ARG A 355 0.83 -9.75 -11.47
N LYS A 356 0.07 -10.77 -11.09
CA LYS A 356 -0.98 -11.35 -11.94
C LYS A 356 -2.03 -10.31 -12.32
N PRO A 357 -2.70 -10.43 -13.48
CA PRO A 357 -3.83 -9.57 -13.84
C PRO A 357 -4.93 -9.61 -12.77
N MET A 358 -5.65 -8.48 -12.63
CA MET A 358 -6.76 -8.34 -11.70
C MET A 358 -7.86 -9.35 -11.97
N LEU A 359 -8.42 -9.94 -10.92
CA LEU A 359 -9.61 -10.78 -10.98
C LEU A 359 -10.87 -9.89 -11.01
N TRP A 360 -11.46 -9.76 -12.19
CA TRP A 360 -12.74 -9.07 -12.37
C TRP A 360 -13.90 -10.07 -12.34
N ASP A 361 -14.98 -9.73 -11.64
CA ASP A 361 -16.13 -10.64 -11.47
C ASP A 361 -16.91 -10.87 -12.76
N ASP A 362 -16.85 -9.94 -13.69
CA ASP A 362 -17.54 -9.91 -14.98
C ASP A 362 -16.65 -10.37 -16.15
N TYR A 363 -15.46 -10.85 -15.83
CA TYR A 363 -14.49 -11.31 -16.80
C TYR A 363 -14.05 -12.72 -16.45
N GLU A 364 -14.35 -13.68 -17.33
CA GLU A 364 -13.93 -15.09 -17.19
C GLU A 364 -12.62 -15.38 -17.95
N PRO A 365 -11.50 -14.81 -17.55
CA PRO A 365 -10.24 -15.00 -18.24
C PRO A 365 -9.52 -16.28 -17.85
N TYR A 366 -9.99 -16.92 -16.77
CA TYR A 366 -9.25 -17.97 -16.12
C TYR A 366 -10.09 -19.23 -16.03
N ASP A 367 -9.70 -20.22 -16.83
CA ASP A 367 -10.12 -21.60 -16.57
C ASP A 367 -9.52 -22.07 -15.23
N ASN A 368 -10.08 -23.13 -14.70
CA ASN A 368 -9.45 -23.84 -13.61
C ASN A 368 -8.04 -24.27 -14.04
N GLU A 369 -7.07 -24.05 -13.18
CA GLU A 369 -5.74 -24.56 -13.38
C GLU A 369 -5.77 -26.09 -13.30
N THR A 370 -5.13 -26.74 -14.24
CA THR A 370 -5.09 -28.21 -14.30
C THR A 370 -3.66 -28.71 -14.18
N ASP A 371 -3.51 -29.94 -13.76
CA ASP A 371 -2.24 -30.65 -13.76
C ASP A 371 -1.72 -31.00 -15.17
N ASP A 372 -2.48 -30.66 -16.20
CA ASP A 372 -2.06 -30.81 -17.59
C ASP A 372 -1.20 -29.63 -18.02
N ILE A 373 0.07 -29.90 -18.23
CA ILE A 373 1.08 -28.91 -18.65
C ILE A 373 0.72 -28.20 -19.97
N SER A 374 -0.06 -28.83 -20.86
CA SER A 374 -0.46 -28.22 -22.12
C SER A 374 -1.51 -27.11 -21.92
N LYS A 375 -2.37 -27.28 -20.94
CA LYS A 375 -3.35 -26.26 -20.49
C LYS A 375 -2.67 -25.19 -19.64
N TYR A 376 -1.65 -25.58 -18.88
CA TYR A 376 -0.83 -24.67 -18.07
C TYR A 376 -0.31 -23.48 -18.88
N LYS A 377 0.18 -23.71 -20.08
CA LYS A 377 0.70 -22.64 -20.95
C LYS A 377 -0.34 -21.57 -21.34
N LYS A 378 -1.63 -21.88 -21.27
CA LYS A 378 -2.70 -20.94 -21.56
C LYS A 378 -3.03 -20.02 -20.38
N VAL A 379 -2.74 -20.45 -19.16
CA VAL A 379 -3.16 -19.79 -17.92
C VAL A 379 -1.97 -19.33 -17.08
N LEU A 380 -0.84 -19.10 -17.71
CA LEU A 380 0.44 -18.72 -17.06
C LEU A 380 0.34 -17.56 -16.05
N ARG A 381 -0.68 -16.72 -16.17
CA ARG A 381 -0.82 -15.49 -15.40
C ARG A 381 -1.39 -15.71 -13.99
N SER A 382 -2.10 -16.80 -13.78
CA SER A 382 -2.82 -17.09 -12.54
C SER A 382 -2.30 -18.29 -11.79
N LEU A 383 -1.26 -18.94 -12.31
CA LEU A 383 -0.79 -20.22 -11.80
C LEU A 383 -0.10 -20.11 -10.45
N PRO A 384 -0.38 -21.04 -9.56
CA PRO A 384 0.42 -21.28 -8.39
C PRO A 384 1.80 -21.82 -8.78
N ASP A 385 2.70 -21.88 -7.81
CA ASP A 385 3.97 -22.53 -7.98
C ASP A 385 3.81 -24.03 -8.25
N SER A 386 4.75 -24.62 -8.99
CA SER A 386 4.80 -26.06 -9.17
C SER A 386 5.09 -26.75 -7.84
N VAL A 387 4.43 -27.86 -7.60
CA VAL A 387 4.71 -28.73 -6.48
C VAL A 387 5.48 -29.94 -7.00
N GLU A 388 6.68 -30.16 -6.50
CA GLU A 388 7.41 -31.39 -6.77
C GLU A 388 6.79 -32.54 -5.98
N VAL A 389 6.29 -33.53 -6.69
CA VAL A 389 5.82 -34.77 -6.13
C VAL A 389 6.54 -35.91 -6.84
N ASN A 390 7.37 -36.66 -6.12
CA ASN A 390 8.13 -37.80 -6.65
C ASN A 390 8.95 -37.47 -7.92
N GLU A 391 9.76 -36.42 -7.85
CA GLU A 391 10.67 -35.98 -8.91
C GLU A 391 9.98 -35.50 -10.21
N VAL A 392 8.67 -35.45 -10.23
CA VAL A 392 7.90 -34.92 -11.35
C VAL A 392 7.21 -33.63 -10.90
N GLN A 393 7.48 -32.53 -11.57
CA GLN A 393 6.72 -31.29 -11.38
C GLN A 393 5.27 -31.51 -11.80
N LYS A 394 4.36 -31.49 -10.85
CA LYS A 394 2.92 -31.54 -11.09
C LYS A 394 2.31 -30.18 -10.78
N PHE A 395 1.52 -29.70 -11.72
CA PHE A 395 0.70 -28.54 -11.53
C PHE A 395 -0.69 -29.00 -11.09
N ILE A 396 -1.13 -28.47 -9.96
CA ILE A 396 -2.44 -28.84 -9.39
C ILE A 396 -3.44 -27.78 -9.81
N SER A 397 -4.64 -28.22 -10.22
CA SER A 397 -5.72 -27.31 -10.59
C SER A 397 -6.32 -26.62 -9.36
N TYR A 398 -6.48 -25.30 -9.43
CA TYR A 398 -7.14 -24.49 -8.43
C TYR A 398 -8.18 -23.61 -9.07
N PRO A 399 -9.35 -23.40 -8.44
CA PRO A 399 -10.29 -22.41 -8.91
C PRO A 399 -9.69 -21.02 -8.71
N VAL A 400 -9.64 -20.23 -9.77
CA VAL A 400 -9.15 -18.85 -9.74
C VAL A 400 -10.36 -17.93 -9.65
N THR A 401 -10.86 -17.74 -8.45
CA THR A 401 -12.05 -16.94 -8.16
C THR A 401 -11.78 -15.89 -7.11
N SER A 402 -12.55 -14.79 -7.15
CA SER A 402 -12.52 -13.78 -6.10
C SER A 402 -13.14 -14.31 -4.80
N ASN A 403 -12.57 -13.92 -3.67
CA ASN A 403 -13.12 -14.25 -2.35
C ASN A 403 -14.03 -13.14 -1.84
N LYS A 404 -15.34 -13.38 -1.86
CA LYS A 404 -16.35 -12.41 -1.43
C LYS A 404 -16.31 -12.08 0.06
N GLU A 405 -15.85 -13.01 0.89
CA GLU A 405 -15.70 -12.77 2.33
C GLU A 405 -14.61 -11.74 2.61
N ILE A 406 -13.48 -11.87 1.92
CA ILE A 406 -12.37 -10.90 1.98
C ILE A 406 -12.83 -9.55 1.43
N GLU A 407 -13.44 -9.52 0.25
CA GLU A 407 -13.92 -8.28 -0.36
C GLU A 407 -14.91 -7.54 0.54
N ASN A 408 -15.87 -8.24 1.12
CA ASN A 408 -16.84 -7.63 2.03
C ASN A 408 -16.19 -7.07 3.30
N HIS A 409 -15.15 -7.72 3.78
CA HIS A 409 -14.39 -7.22 4.93
C HIS A 409 -13.69 -5.91 4.62
N TYR A 410 -12.98 -5.81 3.48
CA TYR A 410 -12.39 -4.56 3.00
C TYR A 410 -13.43 -3.45 2.83
N ARG A 411 -14.58 -3.76 2.22
CA ARG A 411 -15.70 -2.81 2.07
C ARG A 411 -16.19 -2.26 3.40
N SER A 412 -16.36 -3.13 4.38
CA SER A 412 -16.80 -2.72 5.72
C SER A 412 -15.82 -1.79 6.39
N LEU A 413 -14.51 -2.08 6.32
CA LEU A 413 -13.46 -1.25 6.91
C LEU A 413 -13.32 0.10 6.19
N LEU A 414 -13.37 0.11 4.86
CA LEU A 414 -13.32 1.35 4.07
C LEU A 414 -14.56 2.23 4.32
N LYS A 415 -15.73 1.61 4.52
CA LYS A 415 -16.94 2.33 4.92
C LYS A 415 -16.75 3.02 6.28
N ILE A 416 -16.22 2.32 7.28
CA ILE A 416 -15.92 2.88 8.59
C ILE A 416 -14.97 4.08 8.46
N ARG A 417 -13.89 3.94 7.70
CA ARG A 417 -12.96 5.05 7.45
C ARG A 417 -13.62 6.25 6.81
N LYS A 418 -14.48 6.03 5.82
CA LYS A 418 -15.19 7.10 5.12
C LYS A 418 -16.16 7.83 6.06
N GLU A 419 -16.91 7.10 6.86
CA GLU A 419 -17.89 7.65 7.82
C GLU A 419 -17.20 8.44 8.94
N HIS A 420 -15.99 8.03 9.35
CA HIS A 420 -15.22 8.65 10.42
C HIS A 420 -13.92 9.33 9.93
N LYS A 421 -13.92 9.86 8.71
CA LYS A 421 -12.72 10.42 8.04
C LYS A 421 -11.97 11.44 8.90
N ASN A 422 -12.70 12.31 9.59
CA ASN A 422 -12.10 13.34 10.44
C ASN A 422 -11.34 12.72 11.63
N LEU A 423 -11.88 11.67 12.22
CA LEU A 423 -11.25 10.96 13.33
C LEU A 423 -9.94 10.28 12.88
N PHE A 424 -9.92 9.64 11.71
CA PHE A 424 -8.68 9.03 11.17
C PHE A 424 -7.64 10.08 10.75
N LYS A 425 -8.09 11.26 10.28
CA LYS A 425 -7.19 12.33 9.83
C LYS A 425 -6.55 13.09 11.00
N ASN A 426 -7.32 13.38 12.06
CA ASN A 426 -6.93 14.33 13.11
C ASN A 426 -6.93 13.71 14.51
N GLY A 427 -7.32 12.44 14.63
CA GLY A 427 -7.39 11.73 15.91
C GLY A 427 -6.03 11.34 16.45
N LYS A 428 -5.94 11.23 17.76
CA LYS A 428 -4.74 10.79 18.48
C LYS A 428 -4.82 9.30 18.78
N LEU A 429 -3.73 8.59 18.48
CA LEU A 429 -3.58 7.17 18.78
C LEU A 429 -3.16 6.98 20.24
N ARG A 430 -3.82 6.05 20.91
CA ARG A 430 -3.45 5.58 22.24
C ARG A 430 -3.45 4.07 22.28
N ILE A 431 -2.36 3.46 22.70
CA ILE A 431 -2.29 2.02 22.89
C ILE A 431 -3.02 1.65 24.18
N LEU A 432 -3.85 0.62 24.12
CA LEU A 432 -4.56 0.08 25.27
C LEU A 432 -3.92 -1.27 25.64
N GLU A 433 -2.96 -1.26 26.57
CA GLU A 433 -2.40 -2.51 27.08
C GLU A 433 -3.46 -3.27 27.90
N VAL A 434 -3.71 -4.51 27.54
CA VAL A 434 -4.64 -5.41 28.21
C VAL A 434 -3.86 -6.43 29.03
N TYR A 435 -4.33 -6.72 30.23
CA TYR A 435 -3.75 -7.68 31.14
C TYR A 435 -4.56 -8.98 31.20
N SER A 436 -3.99 -10.02 31.78
CA SER A 436 -4.58 -11.36 31.87
C SER A 436 -5.94 -11.40 32.61
N ASP A 437 -6.25 -10.39 33.43
CA ASP A 437 -7.56 -10.22 34.08
C ASP A 437 -8.54 -9.37 33.25
N GLY A 438 -8.22 -9.04 32.00
CA GLY A 438 -9.06 -8.23 31.12
C GLY A 438 -9.09 -6.73 31.43
N LYS A 439 -8.23 -6.24 32.31
CA LYS A 439 -8.14 -4.81 32.61
C LYS A 439 -7.08 -4.10 31.77
N THR A 440 -7.26 -2.81 31.57
CA THR A 440 -6.26 -1.97 30.90
C THR A 440 -5.15 -1.54 31.86
N LYS A 441 -3.99 -1.19 31.33
CA LYS A 441 -2.78 -0.81 32.08
C LYS A 441 -3.06 0.20 33.20
N GLY A 442 -3.68 1.33 32.89
CA GLY A 442 -3.90 2.39 33.89
C GLY A 442 -4.76 1.95 35.09
N ARG A 443 -5.66 0.98 34.90
CA ARG A 443 -6.44 0.39 35.97
C ARG A 443 -5.62 -0.58 36.81
N VAL A 444 -4.78 -1.39 36.19
CA VAL A 444 -3.87 -2.31 36.86
C VAL A 444 -2.86 -1.53 37.71
N ASP A 445 -2.28 -0.47 37.15
CA ASP A 445 -1.32 0.39 37.86
C ASP A 445 -1.98 1.03 39.11
N ALA A 446 -3.22 1.48 38.97
CA ALA A 446 -3.97 2.02 40.12
C ALA A 446 -4.27 0.97 41.20
N GLU A 447 -4.60 -0.26 40.81
CA GLU A 447 -4.82 -1.37 41.72
C GLU A 447 -3.52 -1.80 42.44
N ILE A 448 -2.40 -1.84 41.69
CA ILE A 448 -1.07 -2.10 42.28
C ILE A 448 -0.71 -1.00 43.27
N ALA A 449 -0.88 0.26 42.90
CA ALA A 449 -0.60 1.40 43.79
C ALA A 449 -1.47 1.36 45.04
N ALA A 450 -2.76 1.06 44.92
CA ALA A 450 -3.66 0.91 46.04
C ALA A 450 -3.27 -0.27 46.94
N TYR A 451 -2.88 -1.41 46.37
CA TYR A 451 -2.36 -2.55 47.12
C TYR A 451 -1.08 -2.22 47.87
N LEU A 452 -0.10 -1.56 47.20
CA LEU A 452 1.14 -1.17 47.85
C LEU A 452 0.91 -0.17 48.99
N ALA A 453 -0.03 0.78 48.81
CA ALA A 453 -0.43 1.71 49.87
C ALA A 453 -1.10 0.98 51.03
N ASP A 454 -1.95 0.00 50.76
CA ASP A 454 -2.59 -0.84 51.77
C ASP A 454 -1.57 -1.74 52.51
N GLN A 455 -0.61 -2.32 51.78
CA GLN A 455 0.52 -3.08 52.35
C GLN A 455 1.36 -2.21 53.28
N THR A 456 1.66 -0.99 52.89
CA THR A 456 2.39 -0.03 53.73
C THR A 456 1.61 0.31 55.00
N ARG A 457 0.31 0.41 54.89
CA ARG A 457 -0.62 0.63 56.03
C ARG A 457 -0.74 -0.62 56.89
N ARG A 458 -0.86 -1.82 56.29
CA ARG A 458 -1.06 -3.09 57.01
C ARG A 458 0.22 -3.65 57.59
N ALA A 459 1.38 -3.38 56.98
CA ALA A 459 2.70 -3.72 57.56
C ALA A 459 2.90 -3.10 58.96
N LYS A 460 2.09 -2.08 59.29
CA LYS A 460 2.00 -1.53 60.65
C LYS A 460 0.99 -2.25 61.55
N LEU A 461 0.13 -3.11 61.02
CA LEU A 461 -1.03 -3.68 61.74
C LEU A 461 -1.20 -5.19 61.61
N TYR A 462 -0.91 -5.86 60.46
CA TYR A 462 -1.07 -7.31 60.26
C TYR A 462 -0.32 -7.83 59.05
N GLN A 463 -0.03 -9.16 59.03
CA GLN A 463 0.57 -9.86 57.89
C GLN A 463 -0.37 -9.80 56.67
N GLY A 464 0.13 -9.26 55.57
CA GLY A 464 -0.63 -8.99 54.36
C GLY A 464 -1.00 -10.24 53.53
N ARG A 465 -2.07 -10.12 52.73
CA ARG A 465 -2.38 -11.11 51.69
C ARG A 465 -1.41 -10.94 50.52
N ASP A 466 -0.93 -12.05 49.99
CA ASP A 466 -0.12 -12.05 48.78
C ASP A 466 -0.97 -11.55 47.59
N TYR A 467 -0.51 -10.48 46.98
CA TYR A 467 -1.09 -9.97 45.73
C TYR A 467 -0.13 -10.31 44.61
N THR A 468 -0.63 -11.06 43.64
CA THR A 468 0.09 -11.32 42.40
C THR A 468 -0.44 -10.37 41.34
N PRO A 469 0.37 -9.42 40.86
CA PRO A 469 -0.06 -8.53 39.78
C PRO A 469 -0.42 -9.31 38.53
N PRO A 470 -1.49 -8.94 37.83
CA PRO A 470 -1.81 -9.56 36.54
C PRO A 470 -0.69 -9.30 35.52
N LYS A 471 -0.41 -10.28 34.68
CA LYS A 471 0.59 -10.17 33.64
C LYS A 471 -0.03 -9.53 32.39
N PRO A 472 0.74 -8.79 31.59
CA PRO A 472 0.29 -8.32 30.28
C PRO A 472 -0.17 -9.48 29.40
N ASN A 473 -1.29 -9.31 28.69
CA ASN A 473 -1.77 -10.28 27.74
C ASN A 473 -0.95 -10.20 26.45
N THR A 474 -0.28 -11.28 26.10
CA THR A 474 0.61 -11.33 24.96
C THR A 474 -0.11 -11.56 23.63
N ASP A 475 -1.33 -12.07 23.65
CA ASP A 475 -2.09 -12.43 22.44
C ASP A 475 -3.12 -11.39 22.02
N PHE A 476 -3.26 -10.32 22.80
CA PHE A 476 -4.27 -9.32 22.59
C PHE A 476 -3.66 -8.00 22.12
N ILE A 477 -4.23 -7.43 21.04
CA ILE A 477 -3.82 -6.12 20.52
C ILE A 477 -5.01 -5.18 20.66
N SER A 478 -4.79 -4.02 21.26
CA SER A 478 -5.83 -3.02 21.40
C SER A 478 -5.28 -1.61 21.36
N TYR A 479 -6.00 -0.73 20.70
CA TYR A 479 -5.69 0.69 20.62
C TYR A 479 -6.96 1.51 20.41
N GLU A 480 -6.87 2.79 20.72
CA GLU A 480 -7.90 3.79 20.54
C GLU A 480 -7.42 4.92 19.66
N ILE A 481 -8.29 5.41 18.80
CA ILE A 481 -8.13 6.68 18.09
C ILE A 481 -9.22 7.60 18.64
N SER A 482 -8.85 8.78 19.13
CA SER A 482 -9.81 9.72 19.74
C SER A 482 -9.62 11.15 19.23
N LEU A 483 -10.75 11.86 19.08
CA LEU A 483 -10.81 13.26 18.68
C LEU A 483 -11.99 13.94 19.40
N GLY A 484 -11.71 14.80 20.37
CA GLY A 484 -12.75 15.38 21.20
C GLY A 484 -13.54 14.30 21.96
N ASN A 485 -14.84 14.24 21.67
CA ASN A 485 -15.75 13.25 22.29
C ASN A 485 -15.94 11.98 21.44
N GLU A 486 -15.34 11.91 20.27
CA GLU A 486 -15.44 10.73 19.40
C GLU A 486 -14.25 9.81 19.61
N SER A 487 -14.50 8.51 19.60
CA SER A 487 -13.42 7.53 19.60
C SER A 487 -13.77 6.24 18.87
N ILE A 488 -12.75 5.63 18.28
CA ILE A 488 -12.77 4.25 17.79
C ILE A 488 -11.79 3.44 18.63
N ILE A 489 -12.29 2.33 19.18
CA ILE A 489 -11.46 1.34 19.87
C ILE A 489 -11.36 0.10 18.98
N VAL A 490 -10.15 -0.33 18.71
CA VAL A 490 -9.86 -1.53 17.93
C VAL A 490 -9.34 -2.62 18.86
N LEU A 491 -9.98 -3.78 18.80
CA LEU A 491 -9.67 -4.94 19.61
C LEU A 491 -9.37 -6.12 18.69
N VAL A 492 -8.20 -6.72 18.81
CA VAL A 492 -7.78 -7.89 18.02
C VAL A 492 -7.34 -9.00 18.95
N ASN A 493 -8.06 -10.10 18.93
CA ASN A 493 -7.73 -11.30 19.67
C ASN A 493 -6.98 -12.30 18.77
N ASN A 494 -5.72 -12.55 19.05
CA ASN A 494 -4.87 -13.51 18.35
C ASN A 494 -4.78 -14.88 19.05
N SER A 495 -5.60 -15.11 20.09
CA SER A 495 -5.60 -16.37 20.83
C SER A 495 -6.77 -17.28 20.48
N THR A 496 -6.70 -18.51 20.96
CA THR A 496 -7.77 -19.52 20.91
C THR A 496 -8.82 -19.31 21.99
N ASP A 497 -8.60 -18.39 22.94
CA ASP A 497 -9.47 -18.15 24.06
C ASP A 497 -10.31 -16.89 23.89
N SER A 498 -11.49 -16.87 24.51
CA SER A 498 -12.31 -15.67 24.62
C SER A 498 -11.84 -14.80 25.79
N TYR A 499 -11.83 -13.49 25.58
CA TYR A 499 -11.44 -12.54 26.62
C TYR A 499 -12.58 -11.59 26.99
N PRO A 500 -13.08 -11.63 28.24
CA PRO A 500 -13.94 -10.59 28.79
C PRO A 500 -13.08 -9.39 29.19
N LEU A 501 -13.27 -8.25 28.54
CA LEU A 501 -12.51 -7.04 28.76
C LEU A 501 -13.33 -6.00 29.52
N ASN A 502 -12.67 -5.31 30.44
CA ASN A 502 -13.20 -4.14 31.14
C ASN A 502 -12.39 -2.91 30.72
N LEU A 503 -12.85 -2.22 29.67
CA LEU A 503 -12.14 -1.09 29.11
C LEU A 503 -12.54 0.22 29.76
N ASN A 504 -11.57 1.06 30.10
CA ASN A 504 -11.83 2.44 30.47
C ASN A 504 -12.01 3.28 29.21
N VAL A 505 -13.06 4.09 29.19
CA VAL A 505 -13.41 4.93 28.04
C VAL A 505 -13.55 6.40 28.47
N PRO A 506 -13.36 7.37 27.60
CA PRO A 506 -13.41 8.79 27.96
C PRO A 506 -14.82 9.25 28.34
N LYS A 507 -15.86 8.68 27.72
CA LYS A 507 -17.26 9.05 27.97
C LYS A 507 -17.79 8.46 29.27
N MET A 508 -18.63 9.22 29.90
CA MET A 508 -19.25 8.82 31.18
C MET A 508 -20.51 7.98 30.99
N PHE A 509 -21.25 8.25 29.89
CA PHE A 509 -22.52 7.59 29.55
C PHE A 509 -22.63 7.42 28.03
N GLY A 510 -23.51 6.54 27.58
CA GLY A 510 -23.81 6.26 26.20
C GLY A 510 -23.49 4.82 25.82
N PHE A 511 -23.13 4.63 24.57
CA PHE A 511 -22.86 3.29 24.03
C PHE A 511 -21.65 3.33 23.08
N TYR A 512 -20.92 2.23 23.06
CA TYR A 512 -20.01 1.88 21.97
C TYR A 512 -20.70 0.85 21.07
N LYS A 513 -20.70 1.11 19.77
CA LYS A 513 -21.29 0.22 18.77
C LYS A 513 -20.20 -0.47 17.97
N ASN A 514 -20.31 -1.80 17.84
CA ASN A 514 -19.38 -2.53 16.98
C ASN A 514 -19.70 -2.27 15.50
N GLN A 515 -18.80 -1.61 14.81
CA GLN A 515 -18.97 -1.21 13.40
C GLN A 515 -18.91 -2.41 12.44
N LEU A 516 -18.23 -3.50 12.83
CA LEU A 516 -18.18 -4.74 12.06
C LEU A 516 -19.40 -5.64 12.31
N ASN A 517 -20.08 -5.47 13.46
CA ASN A 517 -21.32 -6.16 13.79
C ASN A 517 -22.30 -5.20 14.45
N PRO A 518 -23.13 -4.48 13.70
CA PRO A 518 -24.02 -3.43 14.22
C PRO A 518 -25.08 -3.91 15.23
N LYS A 519 -25.25 -5.21 15.43
CA LYS A 519 -26.15 -5.77 16.46
C LYS A 519 -25.53 -5.73 17.85
N GLU A 520 -24.21 -5.54 17.94
CA GLU A 520 -23.49 -5.48 19.20
C GLU A 520 -23.35 -4.03 19.69
N ASN A 521 -23.88 -3.76 20.86
CA ASN A 521 -23.78 -2.47 21.53
C ASN A 521 -23.34 -2.68 22.98
N TYR A 522 -22.43 -1.85 23.45
CA TYR A 522 -21.82 -1.92 24.77
C TYR A 522 -22.14 -0.64 25.54
N ALA A 523 -22.97 -0.77 26.60
CA ALA A 523 -23.35 0.35 27.45
C ALA A 523 -22.13 0.87 28.22
N ILE A 524 -21.98 2.19 28.29
CA ILE A 524 -20.98 2.85 29.12
C ILE A 524 -21.59 3.03 30.52
N SER A 525 -20.90 2.51 31.53
CA SER A 525 -21.21 2.72 32.94
C SER A 525 -19.97 3.23 33.66
N GLU A 526 -20.04 4.42 34.24
CA GLU A 526 -18.93 5.02 35.00
C GLU A 526 -17.58 5.02 34.23
N ARG A 527 -17.60 5.41 32.95
CA ARG A 527 -16.45 5.40 32.05
C ARG A 527 -15.86 4.01 31.80
N LYS A 528 -16.68 2.97 31.82
CA LYS A 528 -16.27 1.59 31.55
C LYS A 528 -17.23 0.94 30.59
N ILE A 529 -16.69 0.05 29.77
CA ILE A 529 -17.46 -0.88 28.96
C ILE A 529 -16.97 -2.31 29.22
N GLN A 530 -17.91 -3.25 29.18
CA GLN A 530 -17.58 -4.68 29.22
C GLN A 530 -17.75 -5.25 27.80
N VAL A 531 -16.72 -5.89 27.29
CA VAL A 531 -16.69 -6.41 25.93
C VAL A 531 -16.12 -7.82 25.93
N ASP A 532 -16.89 -8.78 25.44
CA ASP A 532 -16.37 -10.11 25.14
C ASP A 532 -15.78 -10.15 23.74
N VAL A 533 -14.52 -10.60 23.61
CA VAL A 533 -13.84 -10.77 22.34
C VAL A 533 -13.54 -12.25 22.14
N LYS A 534 -14.20 -12.85 21.14
CA LYS A 534 -14.07 -14.28 20.82
C LYS A 534 -12.68 -14.62 20.26
N PRO A 535 -12.32 -15.92 20.21
CA PRO A 535 -11.09 -16.34 19.56
C PRO A 535 -10.95 -15.79 18.13
N TYR A 536 -9.79 -15.22 17.83
CA TYR A 536 -9.45 -14.67 16.50
C TYR A 536 -10.38 -13.56 16.00
N GLU A 537 -11.18 -12.97 16.88
CA GLU A 537 -12.12 -11.90 16.54
C GLU A 537 -11.45 -10.53 16.47
N VAL A 538 -11.98 -9.69 15.59
CA VAL A 538 -11.72 -8.25 15.55
C VAL A 538 -13.01 -7.51 15.88
N LYS A 539 -12.93 -6.54 16.77
CA LYS A 539 -14.00 -5.58 17.02
C LYS A 539 -13.51 -4.16 16.75
N VAL A 540 -14.37 -3.38 16.12
CA VAL A 540 -14.15 -1.94 15.88
C VAL A 540 -15.31 -1.21 16.55
N LEU A 541 -15.06 -0.64 17.68
CA LEU A 541 -16.07 -0.02 18.55
C LEU A 541 -16.02 1.50 18.37
N TYR A 542 -17.14 2.12 17.98
CA TYR A 542 -17.26 3.57 17.81
C TYR A 542 -18.27 4.15 18.81
N SER A 543 -17.95 5.31 19.34
CA SER A 543 -18.84 6.11 20.21
C SER A 543 -18.67 7.62 19.96
#